data_9f09b8c5990540f095c3c64b9e4212d2
#
_entry.id   9f09b8c5990540f095c3c64b9e4212d2
#
_cell.length_a   1.000
_cell.length_b   1.000
_cell.length_c   1.000
_cell.angle_alpha   90.00
_cell.angle_beta   90.00
_cell.angle_gamma   90.00
#
_symmetry.space_group_name_H-M   'P 1'
#
loop_
_entity.id
_entity.type
_entity.pdbx_description
1 polymer ?
#
loop_
_entity_poly.entity_id
_entity_poly.type
_entity_poly.pdbx_seq_one_letter_code
_entity_poly.pdbx_strand_id
1 'polypeptide(L)'
;MLSPAIKSRLRKLPGFRIASFLRRLTRDTETRNAALMLLRPPAGLYQPWGATSDNRYPEAFLSVRALAGDAPTTRILSFGCSTGEEVFSLRKYFPQATLIGLDINPWNILLCRYRKWRKGDARMHFAVAGSTTTQPSESYDAVFAMAVFRHGELNITPPPPRCDHLIRFSSFEQSIADLARILKPGGLLAMQNSMFRFEDTATASQFEPALSIDCSGPVPLYDRDNMLVPSPARETVVFRKRT
;
A
#
# COMPACT_ATOMS: atom_id res chain seq x y z
N MET A 1 -7.34 13.16 28.60
CA MET A 1 -7.28 13.39 27.14
C MET A 1 -8.02 14.67 26.78
N LEU A 2 -7.46 15.55 25.91
CA LEU A 2 -8.14 16.77 25.48
C LEU A 2 -9.32 16.43 24.56
N SER A 3 -10.47 17.13 24.73
CA SER A 3 -11.65 16.93 23.90
C SER A 3 -11.38 17.26 22.41
N PRO A 4 -12.12 16.68 21.46
CA PRO A 4 -11.97 16.95 20.02
C PRO A 4 -12.09 18.44 19.67
N ALA A 5 -12.99 19.17 20.35
CA ALA A 5 -13.21 20.61 20.17
C ALA A 5 -11.98 21.43 20.60
N ILE A 6 -11.32 21.07 21.71
CA ILE A 6 -10.09 21.72 22.16
C ILE A 6 -8.95 21.45 21.19
N LYS A 7 -8.81 20.22 20.70
CA LYS A 7 -7.81 19.85 19.67
C LYS A 7 -7.99 20.64 18.38
N SER A 8 -9.23 20.85 17.93
CA SER A 8 -9.56 21.65 16.74
C SER A 8 -9.15 23.12 16.90
N ARG A 9 -9.43 23.73 18.05
CA ARG A 9 -9.03 25.12 18.36
C ARG A 9 -7.51 25.27 18.45
N LEU A 10 -6.81 24.34 19.10
CA LEU A 10 -5.36 24.34 19.22
C LEU A 10 -4.66 24.24 17.85
N ARG A 11 -5.21 23.48 16.91
CA ARG A 11 -4.67 23.37 15.54
C ARG A 11 -4.66 24.69 14.76
N LYS A 12 -5.48 25.67 15.16
CA LYS A 12 -5.57 27.00 14.54
C LYS A 12 -4.58 28.02 15.12
N LEU A 13 -3.90 27.70 16.22
CA LEU A 13 -2.96 28.63 16.85
C LEU A 13 -1.65 28.74 16.05
N PRO A 14 -1.11 29.97 15.88
CA PRO A 14 0.22 30.16 15.33
C PRO A 14 1.25 29.35 16.14
N GLY A 15 2.12 28.63 15.45
CA GLY A 15 3.14 27.79 16.10
C GLY A 15 2.70 26.38 16.53
N PHE A 16 1.39 26.06 16.59
CA PHE A 16 0.93 24.71 16.93
C PHE A 16 1.48 23.65 15.98
N ARG A 17 1.56 23.95 14.68
CA ARG A 17 2.13 23.06 13.67
C ARG A 17 3.59 22.76 13.95
N ILE A 18 4.38 23.79 14.33
CA ILE A 18 5.80 23.67 14.67
C ILE A 18 5.96 22.85 15.95
N ALA A 19 5.22 23.18 17.02
CA ALA A 19 5.25 22.42 18.27
C ALA A 19 4.83 20.97 18.09
N SER A 20 3.81 20.71 17.29
CA SER A 20 3.37 19.36 16.93
C SER A 20 4.43 18.60 16.14
N PHE A 21 5.10 19.25 15.21
CA PHE A 21 6.20 18.69 14.44
C PHE A 21 7.39 18.33 15.34
N LEU A 22 7.86 19.27 16.18
CA LEU A 22 8.95 19.03 17.14
C LEU A 22 8.63 17.87 18.08
N ARG A 23 7.40 17.79 18.58
CA ARG A 23 6.95 16.67 19.41
C ARG A 23 6.99 15.34 18.64
N ARG A 24 6.70 15.32 17.33
CA ARG A 24 6.80 14.10 16.51
C ARG A 24 8.25 13.65 16.35
N LEU A 25 9.19 14.59 16.26
CA LEU A 25 10.63 14.26 16.15
C LEU A 25 11.19 13.58 17.42
N THR A 26 10.59 13.82 18.58
CA THR A 26 11.03 13.26 19.87
C THR A 26 10.30 11.97 20.27
N ARG A 27 9.35 11.49 19.44
CA ARG A 27 8.62 10.24 19.67
C ARG A 27 9.42 9.03 19.18
N ASP A 28 8.68 7.98 18.83
CA ASP A 28 9.24 6.78 18.22
C ASP A 28 9.81 7.05 16.81
N THR A 29 10.63 6.14 16.33
CA THR A 29 11.34 6.26 15.04
C THR A 29 10.37 6.37 13.87
N GLU A 30 9.22 5.66 13.90
CA GLU A 30 8.23 5.69 12.83
C GLU A 30 7.57 7.07 12.72
N THR A 31 7.10 7.60 13.84
CA THR A 31 6.49 8.95 13.91
C THR A 31 7.47 10.03 13.46
N ARG A 32 8.75 9.92 13.84
CA ARG A 32 9.82 10.84 13.42
C ARG A 32 10.04 10.77 11.90
N ASN A 33 10.18 9.59 11.34
CA ASN A 33 10.40 9.38 9.91
C ASN A 33 9.22 9.88 9.08
N ALA A 34 7.99 9.61 9.52
CA ALA A 34 6.79 10.18 8.92
C ALA A 34 6.78 11.71 8.94
N ALA A 35 7.16 12.32 10.07
CA ALA A 35 7.24 13.78 10.19
C ALA A 35 8.29 14.38 9.24
N LEU A 36 9.45 13.74 9.10
CA LEU A 36 10.50 14.17 8.17
C LEU A 36 10.07 14.06 6.70
N MET A 37 9.35 12.98 6.33
CA MET A 37 8.78 12.84 4.98
C MET A 37 7.77 13.95 4.66
N LEU A 38 6.97 14.39 5.63
CA LEU A 38 5.99 15.46 5.46
C LEU A 38 6.61 16.86 5.27
N LEU A 39 7.89 17.06 5.60
CA LEU A 39 8.59 18.31 5.28
C LEU A 39 8.81 18.49 3.77
N ARG A 40 9.09 17.39 3.08
CA ARG A 40 9.27 17.36 1.63
C ARG A 40 8.64 16.06 1.09
N PRO A 41 7.30 16.05 0.92
CA PRO A 41 6.60 14.86 0.50
C PRO A 41 7.09 14.40 -0.88
N PRO A 42 7.54 13.16 -1.02
CA PRO A 42 7.89 12.62 -2.33
C PRO A 42 6.64 12.45 -3.20
N ALA A 43 6.79 12.54 -4.51
CA ALA A 43 5.72 12.24 -5.44
C ALA A 43 5.23 10.78 -5.26
N GLY A 44 3.92 10.56 -5.28
CA GLY A 44 3.33 9.23 -5.07
C GLY A 44 3.14 8.83 -3.62
N LEU A 45 3.36 9.73 -2.65
CA LEU A 45 3.08 9.46 -1.25
C LEU A 45 1.57 9.47 -0.99
N TYR A 46 0.98 8.32 -0.65
CA TYR A 46 -0.40 8.20 -0.19
C TYR A 46 -0.53 8.45 1.31
N GLN A 47 0.36 7.87 2.12
CA GLN A 47 0.40 8.11 3.56
C GLN A 47 1.83 8.03 4.09
N PRO A 48 2.19 8.87 5.09
CA PRO A 48 3.52 8.85 5.66
C PRO A 48 3.71 7.75 6.71
N TRP A 49 2.62 7.11 7.18
CA TRP A 49 2.66 6.08 8.23
C TRP A 49 2.56 4.68 7.62
N GLY A 50 3.32 3.75 8.15
CA GLY A 50 3.31 2.36 7.73
C GLY A 50 2.84 1.44 8.86
N ALA A 51 1.54 1.15 8.94
CA ALA A 51 1.05 0.10 9.82
C ALA A 51 1.14 -1.25 9.11
N THR A 52 1.99 -2.13 9.60
CA THR A 52 2.18 -3.47 9.03
C THR A 52 2.29 -4.52 10.15
N SER A 53 1.97 -5.77 9.83
CA SER A 53 2.11 -6.91 10.73
C SER A 53 2.42 -8.18 9.96
N ASP A 54 3.01 -9.17 10.66
CA ASP A 54 3.28 -10.48 10.05
C ASP A 54 1.96 -11.15 9.63
N ASN A 55 1.97 -11.75 8.44
CA ASN A 55 0.87 -12.55 7.87
C ASN A 55 -0.50 -11.86 7.91
N ARG A 56 -0.56 -10.58 7.60
CA ARG A 56 -1.77 -9.76 7.70
C ARG A 56 -2.88 -10.17 6.72
N TYR A 57 -2.54 -10.76 5.57
CA TYR A 57 -3.46 -11.05 4.46
C TYR A 57 -3.33 -12.50 3.97
N PRO A 58 -3.54 -13.52 4.84
CA PRO A 58 -3.23 -14.91 4.50
C PRO A 58 -4.07 -15.45 3.35
N GLU A 59 -5.33 -15.04 3.21
CA GLU A 59 -6.22 -15.50 2.13
C GLU A 59 -5.71 -15.03 0.75
N ALA A 60 -5.30 -13.77 0.64
CA ALA A 60 -4.72 -13.23 -0.59
C ALA A 60 -3.38 -13.93 -0.90
N PHE A 61 -2.53 -14.17 0.10
CA PHE A 61 -1.24 -14.85 -0.08
C PHE A 61 -1.44 -16.31 -0.57
N LEU A 62 -2.37 -17.04 0.04
CA LEU A 62 -2.71 -18.41 -0.36
C LEU A 62 -3.30 -18.46 -1.77
N SER A 63 -4.23 -17.56 -2.10
CA SER A 63 -4.84 -17.48 -3.42
C SER A 63 -3.81 -17.20 -4.50
N VAL A 64 -2.96 -16.18 -4.31
CA VAL A 64 -1.90 -15.85 -5.27
C VAL A 64 -0.90 -16.99 -5.39
N ARG A 65 -0.56 -17.68 -4.27
CA ARG A 65 0.32 -18.86 -4.28
C ARG A 65 -0.25 -20.00 -5.12
N ALA A 66 -1.54 -20.25 -4.96
CA ALA A 66 -2.23 -21.32 -5.72
C ALA A 66 -2.28 -21.02 -7.23
N LEU A 67 -2.46 -19.74 -7.60
CA LEU A 67 -2.65 -19.31 -8.98
C LEU A 67 -1.35 -19.03 -9.74
N ALA A 68 -0.35 -18.43 -9.09
CA ALA A 68 0.94 -18.08 -9.70
C ALA A 68 1.99 -19.18 -9.61
N GLY A 69 1.81 -20.14 -8.71
CA GLY A 69 2.84 -21.14 -8.41
C GLY A 69 4.03 -20.54 -7.63
N ASP A 70 5.07 -21.37 -7.43
CA ASP A 70 6.32 -20.97 -6.79
C ASP A 70 7.48 -21.69 -7.45
N ALA A 71 8.19 -21.00 -8.29
CA ALA A 71 9.37 -21.50 -9.00
C ALA A 71 10.51 -20.48 -8.86
N PRO A 72 11.77 -20.86 -9.10
CA PRO A 72 12.89 -19.92 -9.12
C PRO A 72 12.74 -18.77 -10.11
N THR A 73 11.91 -18.95 -11.15
CA THR A 73 11.57 -17.95 -12.17
C THR A 73 10.41 -17.05 -11.77
N THR A 74 9.64 -17.42 -10.74
CA THR A 74 8.52 -16.60 -10.24
C THR A 74 9.04 -15.32 -9.60
N ARG A 75 8.49 -14.18 -10.01
CA ARG A 75 8.86 -12.85 -9.52
C ARG A 75 7.64 -12.16 -8.91
N ILE A 76 7.76 -11.75 -7.67
CA ILE A 76 6.68 -11.13 -6.90
C ILE A 76 7.12 -9.77 -6.40
N LEU A 77 6.26 -8.76 -6.57
CA LEU A 77 6.47 -7.42 -6.06
C LEU A 77 5.51 -7.14 -4.89
N SER A 78 6.04 -6.63 -3.79
CA SER A 78 5.28 -5.95 -2.74
C SER A 78 5.48 -4.44 -2.91
N PHE A 79 4.45 -3.73 -3.34
CA PHE A 79 4.44 -2.28 -3.52
C PHE A 79 3.93 -1.61 -2.25
N GLY A 80 4.73 -0.72 -1.66
CA GLY A 80 4.48 -0.14 -0.34
C GLY A 80 4.78 -1.14 0.79
N CYS A 81 5.93 -1.85 0.71
CA CYS A 81 6.27 -2.94 1.61
C CYS A 81 6.56 -2.52 3.07
N SER A 82 6.56 -1.23 3.37
CA SER A 82 6.86 -0.68 4.70
C SER A 82 8.17 -1.26 5.28
N THR A 83 8.19 -1.69 6.53
CA THR A 83 9.34 -2.32 7.21
C THR A 83 9.56 -3.79 6.83
N GLY A 84 8.85 -4.27 5.80
CA GLY A 84 9.10 -5.55 5.12
C GLY A 84 8.31 -6.73 5.63
N GLU A 85 7.41 -6.59 6.62
CA GLU A 85 6.63 -7.69 7.19
C GLU A 85 5.89 -8.49 6.11
N GLU A 86 5.30 -7.80 5.13
CA GLU A 86 4.62 -8.45 4.01
C GLU A 86 5.59 -9.31 3.18
N VAL A 87 6.76 -8.78 2.81
CA VAL A 87 7.76 -9.53 2.02
C VAL A 87 8.29 -10.73 2.79
N PHE A 88 8.53 -10.57 4.10
CA PHE A 88 8.96 -11.68 4.95
C PHE A 88 7.85 -12.70 5.19
N SER A 89 6.58 -12.30 5.19
CA SER A 89 5.44 -13.22 5.21
C SER A 89 5.32 -13.95 3.88
N LEU A 90 5.39 -13.24 2.75
CA LEU A 90 5.35 -13.83 1.42
C LEU A 90 6.44 -14.90 1.22
N ARG A 91 7.63 -14.75 1.81
CA ARG A 91 8.68 -15.78 1.76
C ARG A 91 8.24 -17.13 2.35
N LYS A 92 7.31 -17.13 3.32
CA LYS A 92 6.76 -18.37 3.88
C LYS A 92 5.87 -19.11 2.88
N TYR A 93 5.17 -18.36 2.01
CA TYR A 93 4.30 -18.89 0.95
C TYR A 93 5.06 -19.20 -0.35
N PHE A 94 6.11 -18.43 -0.63
CA PHE A 94 6.90 -18.51 -1.87
C PHE A 94 8.39 -18.74 -1.56
N PRO A 95 8.75 -19.95 -1.10
CA PRO A 95 10.13 -20.25 -0.73
C PRO A 95 11.13 -20.18 -1.89
N GLN A 96 10.69 -20.34 -3.17
CA GLN A 96 11.57 -20.35 -4.33
C GLN A 96 11.59 -19.03 -5.11
N ALA A 97 10.50 -18.26 -5.08
CA ALA A 97 10.33 -17.04 -5.86
C ALA A 97 11.35 -15.94 -5.51
N THR A 98 11.60 -15.07 -6.48
CA THR A 98 12.27 -13.78 -6.23
C THR A 98 11.25 -12.78 -5.72
N LEU A 99 11.48 -12.25 -4.51
CA LEU A 99 10.61 -11.27 -3.86
C LEU A 99 11.25 -9.87 -3.90
N ILE A 100 10.51 -8.90 -4.38
CA ILE A 100 10.94 -7.51 -4.46
C ILE A 100 10.02 -6.66 -3.58
N GLY A 101 10.58 -5.90 -2.64
CA GLY A 101 9.86 -4.90 -1.84
C GLY A 101 10.22 -3.50 -2.30
N LEU A 102 9.22 -2.71 -2.64
CA LEU A 102 9.36 -1.27 -2.90
C LEU A 102 8.64 -0.49 -1.82
N ASP A 103 9.29 0.53 -1.28
CA ASP A 103 8.68 1.49 -0.37
C ASP A 103 9.25 2.89 -0.63
N ILE A 104 8.40 3.89 -0.49
CA ILE A 104 8.79 5.29 -0.70
C ILE A 104 9.67 5.84 0.42
N ASN A 105 9.63 5.21 1.61
CA ASN A 105 10.38 5.63 2.78
C ASN A 105 11.77 4.96 2.82
N PRO A 106 12.87 5.74 2.67
CA PRO A 106 14.22 5.19 2.66
C PRO A 106 14.61 4.50 3.98
N TRP A 107 14.05 4.93 5.11
CA TRP A 107 14.32 4.32 6.41
C TRP A 107 13.68 2.94 6.55
N ASN A 108 12.49 2.75 6.01
CA ASN A 108 11.85 1.44 5.92
C ASN A 108 12.74 0.47 5.11
N ILE A 109 13.22 0.93 3.95
CA ILE A 109 14.07 0.12 3.08
C ILE A 109 15.42 -0.20 3.73
N LEU A 110 16.01 0.74 4.48
CA LEU A 110 17.23 0.47 5.23
C LEU A 110 17.02 -0.67 6.25
N LEU A 111 15.91 -0.64 6.99
CA LEU A 111 15.54 -1.69 7.94
C LEU A 111 15.28 -3.03 7.22
N CYS A 112 14.58 -3.02 6.09
CA CYS A 112 14.34 -4.21 5.27
C CYS A 112 15.65 -4.86 4.83
N ARG A 113 16.62 -4.05 4.35
CA ARG A 113 17.95 -4.53 3.91
C ARG A 113 18.74 -5.12 5.06
N TYR A 114 18.71 -4.50 6.24
CA TYR A 114 19.33 -5.04 7.45
C TYR A 114 18.71 -6.39 7.86
N ARG A 115 17.37 -6.48 7.88
CA ARG A 115 16.65 -7.73 8.21
C ARG A 115 16.94 -8.84 7.19
N LYS A 116 16.98 -8.50 5.89
CA LYS A 116 17.38 -9.41 4.82
C LYS A 116 18.80 -9.95 5.04
N TRP A 117 19.75 -9.05 5.30
CA TRP A 117 21.14 -9.43 5.55
C TRP A 117 21.24 -10.43 6.71
N ARG A 118 20.55 -10.18 7.82
CA ARG A 118 20.51 -11.11 8.95
C ARG A 118 19.93 -12.49 8.62
N LYS A 119 19.01 -12.56 7.66
CA LYS A 119 18.39 -13.82 7.23
C LYS A 119 19.19 -14.56 6.14
N GLY A 120 20.13 -13.88 5.48
CA GLY A 120 20.94 -14.46 4.39
C GLY A 120 20.14 -14.79 3.12
N ASP A 121 18.96 -14.19 2.90
CA ASP A 121 18.12 -14.51 1.76
C ASP A 121 18.55 -13.73 0.50
N ALA A 122 19.22 -14.41 -0.42
CA ALA A 122 19.70 -13.80 -1.66
C ALA A 122 18.57 -13.41 -2.65
N ARG A 123 17.39 -14.05 -2.57
CA ARG A 123 16.25 -13.85 -3.46
C ARG A 123 15.24 -12.82 -2.97
N MET A 124 15.55 -12.07 -1.92
CA MET A 124 14.81 -10.89 -1.53
C MET A 124 15.55 -9.63 -1.96
N HIS A 125 14.84 -8.64 -2.49
CA HIS A 125 15.40 -7.36 -2.90
C HIS A 125 14.55 -6.22 -2.37
N PHE A 126 15.17 -5.11 -1.96
CA PHE A 126 14.46 -3.95 -1.43
C PHE A 126 15.02 -2.67 -2.04
N ALA A 127 14.12 -1.81 -2.55
CA ALA A 127 14.49 -0.54 -3.16
C ALA A 127 13.54 0.59 -2.74
N VAL A 128 14.09 1.81 -2.66
CA VAL A 128 13.30 3.02 -2.43
C VAL A 128 12.63 3.41 -3.74
N ALA A 129 11.29 3.39 -3.77
CA ALA A 129 10.51 3.83 -4.90
C ALA A 129 9.07 4.18 -4.48
N GLY A 130 8.54 5.28 -5.01
CA GLY A 130 7.14 5.69 -4.87
C GLY A 130 6.27 5.32 -6.09
N SER A 131 6.87 4.72 -7.12
CA SER A 131 6.20 4.25 -8.34
C SER A 131 6.92 3.04 -8.93
N THR A 132 6.30 2.40 -9.91
CA THR A 132 6.88 1.27 -10.65
C THR A 132 7.35 1.65 -12.07
N THR A 133 7.44 2.94 -12.38
CA THR A 133 7.80 3.44 -13.71
C THR A 133 9.18 2.95 -14.20
N THR A 134 10.13 2.72 -13.29
CA THR A 134 11.47 2.18 -13.60
C THR A 134 11.50 0.65 -13.70
N GLN A 135 10.42 -0.05 -13.34
CA GLN A 135 10.34 -1.49 -13.45
C GLN A 135 10.03 -1.91 -14.89
N PRO A 136 10.65 -2.98 -15.42
CA PRO A 136 10.36 -3.48 -16.76
C PRO A 136 8.88 -3.88 -16.90
N SER A 137 8.29 -3.68 -18.09
CA SER A 137 6.97 -4.18 -18.42
C SER A 137 6.95 -5.71 -18.37
N GLU A 138 5.81 -6.30 -18.05
CA GLU A 138 5.55 -7.74 -18.10
C GLU A 138 6.63 -8.60 -17.42
N SER A 139 7.14 -8.13 -16.27
CA SER A 139 8.25 -8.75 -15.57
C SER A 139 7.88 -9.44 -14.27
N TYR A 140 6.62 -9.28 -13.80
CA TYR A 140 6.14 -9.84 -12.54
C TYR A 140 4.98 -10.80 -12.73
N ASP A 141 5.02 -11.93 -12.01
CA ASP A 141 3.94 -12.92 -11.97
C ASP A 141 2.84 -12.49 -10.99
N ALA A 142 3.21 -11.76 -9.94
CA ALA A 142 2.25 -11.16 -9.02
C ALA A 142 2.75 -9.84 -8.43
N VAL A 143 1.81 -8.94 -8.14
CA VAL A 143 2.02 -7.67 -7.43
C VAL A 143 1.05 -7.60 -6.26
N PHE A 144 1.57 -7.28 -5.08
CA PHE A 144 0.80 -6.98 -3.88
C PHE A 144 0.85 -5.47 -3.61
N ALA A 145 -0.30 -4.84 -3.45
CA ALA A 145 -0.47 -3.43 -3.08
C ALA A 145 -1.45 -3.31 -1.90
N MET A 146 -1.05 -3.92 -0.76
CA MET A 146 -1.93 -4.10 0.40
C MET A 146 -1.88 -2.87 1.31
N ALA A 147 -3.02 -2.23 1.53
CA ALA A 147 -3.18 -1.02 2.35
C ALA A 147 -2.29 0.17 1.94
N VAL A 148 -1.96 0.28 0.65
CA VAL A 148 -1.14 1.37 0.11
C VAL A 148 -2.00 2.57 -0.25
N PHE A 149 -3.08 2.37 -0.99
CA PHE A 149 -3.94 3.40 -1.56
C PHE A 149 -4.96 3.92 -0.55
N ARG A 150 -4.46 4.45 0.57
CA ARG A 150 -5.27 4.96 1.69
C ARG A 150 -4.55 6.08 2.43
N HIS A 151 -5.29 6.83 3.24
CA HIS A 151 -4.72 7.83 4.15
C HIS A 151 -5.36 7.73 5.54
N GLY A 152 -4.54 7.61 6.58
CA GLY A 152 -5.03 7.38 7.95
C GLY A 152 -5.92 8.49 8.51
N GLU A 153 -5.76 9.74 8.05
CA GLU A 153 -6.61 10.87 8.49
C GLU A 153 -8.04 10.82 7.96
N LEU A 154 -8.31 9.96 6.94
CA LEU A 154 -9.66 9.72 6.44
C LEU A 154 -10.43 8.67 7.27
N ASN A 155 -9.73 7.90 8.11
CA ASN A 155 -10.32 6.89 9.02
C ASN A 155 -10.89 7.55 10.29
N ILE A 156 -11.74 8.55 10.14
CA ILE A 156 -12.47 9.19 11.24
C ILE A 156 -13.95 8.88 11.14
N THR A 157 -14.69 9.07 12.22
CA THR A 157 -16.14 8.81 12.26
C THR A 157 -16.89 10.11 12.58
N PRO A 158 -17.77 10.59 11.69
CA PRO A 158 -17.99 10.11 10.32
C PRO A 158 -16.81 10.43 9.39
N PRO A 159 -16.59 9.63 8.33
CA PRO A 159 -15.55 9.94 7.35
C PRO A 159 -15.89 11.22 6.57
N PRO A 160 -14.87 11.97 6.09
CA PRO A 160 -15.11 13.19 5.34
C PRO A 160 -15.84 12.88 4.01
N PRO A 161 -16.72 13.76 3.53
CA PRO A 161 -17.45 13.54 2.28
C PRO A 161 -16.56 13.57 1.03
N ARG A 162 -15.33 14.08 1.14
CA ARG A 162 -14.34 14.16 0.05
C ARG A 162 -12.95 13.80 0.57
N CYS A 163 -12.14 13.15 -0.28
CA CYS A 163 -10.78 12.75 0.04
C CYS A 163 -9.67 13.50 -0.72
N ASP A 164 -9.99 14.32 -1.73
CA ASP A 164 -9.06 14.93 -2.68
C ASP A 164 -8.03 15.90 -2.07
N HIS A 165 -8.24 16.34 -0.83
CA HIS A 165 -7.27 17.12 -0.06
C HIS A 165 -6.12 16.28 0.54
N LEU A 166 -6.23 14.94 0.54
CA LEU A 166 -5.23 14.01 1.06
C LEU A 166 -4.79 12.99 -0.01
N ILE A 167 -5.74 12.34 -0.67
CA ILE A 167 -5.49 11.36 -1.75
C ILE A 167 -6.46 11.63 -2.90
N ARG A 168 -6.05 11.30 -4.12
CA ARG A 168 -6.86 11.55 -5.33
C ARG A 168 -7.01 10.28 -6.15
N PHE A 169 -8.21 10.07 -6.70
CA PHE A 169 -8.48 8.96 -7.60
C PHE A 169 -7.55 8.95 -8.81
N SER A 170 -7.27 10.12 -9.41
CA SER A 170 -6.36 10.20 -10.57
C SER A 170 -4.95 9.69 -10.27
N SER A 171 -4.42 9.93 -9.06
CA SER A 171 -3.12 9.38 -8.65
C SER A 171 -3.18 7.87 -8.44
N PHE A 172 -4.28 7.38 -7.87
CA PHE A 172 -4.55 5.95 -7.72
C PHE A 172 -4.64 5.27 -9.08
N GLU A 173 -5.43 5.81 -10.01
CA GLU A 173 -5.61 5.28 -11.37
C GLU A 173 -4.27 5.18 -12.12
N GLN A 174 -3.43 6.23 -12.05
CA GLN A 174 -2.08 6.20 -12.62
C GLN A 174 -1.21 5.09 -12.01
N SER A 175 -1.25 4.94 -10.67
CA SER A 175 -0.49 3.89 -10.00
C SER A 175 -0.97 2.50 -10.41
N ILE A 176 -2.28 2.29 -10.55
CA ILE A 176 -2.85 1.02 -11.00
C ILE A 176 -2.43 0.71 -12.45
N ALA A 177 -2.42 1.70 -13.35
CA ALA A 177 -1.95 1.53 -14.72
C ALA A 177 -0.46 1.11 -14.74
N ASP A 178 0.39 1.72 -13.91
CA ASP A 178 1.80 1.35 -13.78
C ASP A 178 1.98 -0.06 -13.21
N LEU A 179 1.18 -0.48 -12.22
CA LEU A 179 1.20 -1.85 -11.69
C LEU A 179 0.73 -2.88 -12.72
N ALA A 180 -0.31 -2.55 -13.51
CA ALA A 180 -0.79 -3.40 -14.59
C ALA A 180 0.25 -3.57 -15.71
N ARG A 181 1.00 -2.51 -16.04
CA ARG A 181 2.06 -2.53 -17.06
C ARG A 181 3.16 -3.54 -16.73
N ILE A 182 3.57 -3.60 -15.48
CA ILE A 182 4.67 -4.49 -15.06
C ILE A 182 4.25 -5.95 -14.86
N LEU A 183 2.94 -6.23 -14.76
CA LEU A 183 2.41 -7.58 -14.68
C LEU A 183 2.45 -8.26 -16.05
N LYS A 184 2.91 -9.50 -16.06
CA LYS A 184 2.82 -10.41 -17.23
C LYS A 184 1.36 -10.62 -17.62
N PRO A 185 1.06 -11.01 -18.88
CA PRO A 185 -0.22 -11.64 -19.23
C PRO A 185 -0.49 -12.82 -18.28
N GLY A 186 -1.71 -12.93 -17.75
CA GLY A 186 -2.06 -13.91 -16.71
C GLY A 186 -1.56 -13.59 -15.29
N GLY A 187 -0.77 -12.53 -15.11
CA GLY A 187 -0.23 -12.12 -13.82
C GLY A 187 -1.31 -11.60 -12.86
N LEU A 188 -1.01 -11.57 -11.58
CA LEU A 188 -1.97 -11.32 -10.51
C LEU A 188 -1.71 -9.98 -9.79
N LEU A 189 -2.76 -9.18 -9.63
CA LEU A 189 -2.78 -8.00 -8.75
C LEU A 189 -3.56 -8.35 -7.48
N ALA A 190 -2.90 -8.33 -6.33
CA ALA A 190 -3.55 -8.41 -5.03
C ALA A 190 -3.62 -7.03 -4.40
N MET A 191 -4.84 -6.57 -4.07
CA MET A 191 -5.09 -5.26 -3.48
C MET A 191 -6.20 -5.37 -2.43
N GLN A 192 -5.96 -4.85 -1.23
CA GLN A 192 -6.94 -4.84 -0.14
C GLN A 192 -6.72 -3.61 0.74
N ASN A 193 -7.77 -3.19 1.46
CA ASN A 193 -7.75 -2.00 2.30
C ASN A 193 -7.38 -0.72 1.52
N SER A 194 -7.82 -0.61 0.28
CA SER A 194 -7.79 0.62 -0.53
C SER A 194 -9.00 1.50 -0.23
N MET A 195 -8.86 2.80 -0.38
CA MET A 195 -9.96 3.78 -0.31
C MET A 195 -10.58 4.08 -1.67
N PHE A 196 -10.09 3.41 -2.73
CA PHE A 196 -10.67 3.42 -4.08
C PHE A 196 -10.81 1.99 -4.57
N ARG A 197 -11.84 1.73 -5.40
CA ARG A 197 -12.05 0.42 -6.02
C ARG A 197 -11.20 0.29 -7.28
N PHE A 198 -10.59 -0.88 -7.44
CA PHE A 198 -9.89 -1.23 -8.68
C PHE A 198 -10.84 -1.20 -9.89
N GLU A 199 -12.06 -1.68 -9.71
CA GLU A 199 -13.11 -1.77 -10.73
C GLU A 199 -13.52 -0.41 -11.30
N ASP A 200 -13.25 0.69 -10.58
CA ASP A 200 -13.53 2.05 -11.03
C ASP A 200 -12.45 2.60 -11.99
N THR A 201 -11.30 1.91 -12.13
CA THR A 201 -10.21 2.35 -13.01
C THR A 201 -10.44 1.94 -14.46
N ALA A 202 -9.90 2.69 -15.41
CA ALA A 202 -9.89 2.31 -16.82
C ALA A 202 -9.14 0.98 -17.08
N THR A 203 -8.17 0.67 -16.22
CA THR A 203 -7.36 -0.55 -16.28
C THR A 203 -8.16 -1.81 -15.94
N ALA A 204 -9.26 -1.70 -15.20
CA ALA A 204 -10.07 -2.84 -14.73
C ALA A 204 -10.55 -3.75 -15.88
N SER A 205 -10.83 -3.19 -17.06
CA SER A 205 -11.25 -3.97 -18.24
C SER A 205 -10.23 -5.01 -18.70
N GLN A 206 -8.94 -4.83 -18.35
CA GLN A 206 -7.83 -5.75 -18.67
C GLN A 206 -7.74 -6.91 -17.68
N PHE A 207 -8.57 -6.97 -16.66
CA PHE A 207 -8.49 -7.96 -15.59
C PHE A 207 -9.82 -8.70 -15.40
N GLU A 208 -9.74 -9.82 -14.71
CA GLU A 208 -10.88 -10.58 -14.21
C GLU A 208 -10.71 -10.85 -12.71
N PRO A 209 -11.81 -10.94 -11.94
CA PRO A 209 -11.75 -11.26 -10.52
C PRO A 209 -11.25 -12.70 -10.31
N ALA A 210 -10.33 -12.88 -9.37
CA ALA A 210 -9.76 -14.18 -9.01
C ALA A 210 -10.06 -14.59 -7.55
N LEU A 211 -10.18 -13.62 -6.63
CA LEU A 211 -10.61 -13.86 -5.26
C LEU A 211 -11.44 -12.68 -4.77
N SER A 212 -12.64 -12.98 -4.24
CA SER A 212 -13.46 -11.99 -3.52
C SER A 212 -13.70 -12.47 -2.09
N ILE A 213 -13.63 -11.55 -1.14
CA ILE A 213 -13.84 -11.80 0.30
C ILE A 213 -14.94 -10.89 0.84
N ASP A 214 -15.48 -11.23 2.00
CA ASP A 214 -16.38 -10.34 2.71
C ASP A 214 -15.60 -9.16 3.29
N CYS A 215 -16.16 -7.95 3.18
CA CYS A 215 -15.48 -6.75 3.68
C CYS A 215 -15.34 -6.80 5.20
N SER A 216 -14.12 -6.83 5.70
CA SER A 216 -13.79 -7.01 7.11
C SER A 216 -13.67 -5.70 7.89
N GLY A 217 -14.52 -4.69 7.63
CA GLY A 217 -14.54 -3.46 8.42
C GLY A 217 -14.70 -2.18 7.61
N PRO A 218 -15.04 -1.06 8.26
CA PRO A 218 -15.36 0.19 7.58
C PRO A 218 -14.08 0.93 7.17
N VAL A 219 -13.52 0.59 6.02
CA VAL A 219 -12.59 1.49 5.33
C VAL A 219 -13.44 2.46 4.52
N PRO A 220 -13.32 3.79 4.71
CA PRO A 220 -14.02 4.75 3.86
C PRO A 220 -13.68 4.53 2.40
N LEU A 221 -14.70 4.47 1.56
CA LEU A 221 -14.57 4.25 0.13
C LEU A 221 -14.96 5.52 -0.63
N TYR A 222 -14.17 5.89 -1.64
CA TYR A 222 -14.39 7.07 -2.46
C TYR A 222 -14.43 6.67 -3.94
N ASP A 223 -15.25 7.40 -4.71
CA ASP A 223 -15.42 7.20 -6.14
C ASP A 223 -14.39 7.98 -6.98
N ARG A 224 -14.59 7.97 -8.31
CA ARG A 224 -13.76 8.69 -9.30
C ARG A 224 -13.73 10.20 -9.09
N ASP A 225 -14.80 10.76 -8.51
CA ASP A 225 -14.95 12.19 -8.21
C ASP A 225 -14.42 12.53 -6.80
N ASN A 226 -13.77 11.56 -6.14
CA ASN A 226 -13.24 11.65 -4.77
C ASN A 226 -14.34 11.88 -3.72
N MET A 227 -15.56 11.44 -3.98
CA MET A 227 -16.71 11.53 -3.10
C MET A 227 -16.88 10.24 -2.31
N LEU A 228 -17.26 10.36 -1.03
CA LEU A 228 -17.56 9.22 -0.17
C LEU A 228 -18.75 8.43 -0.73
N VAL A 229 -18.58 7.11 -0.85
CA VAL A 229 -19.60 6.18 -1.29
C VAL A 229 -19.79 5.02 -0.30
N PRO A 230 -20.92 4.33 -0.30
CA PRO A 230 -21.12 3.14 0.52
C PRO A 230 -20.11 2.04 0.21
N SER A 231 -19.59 1.39 1.26
CA SER A 231 -18.76 0.21 1.10
C SER A 231 -19.62 -0.99 0.71
N PRO A 232 -19.17 -1.84 -0.24
CA PRO A 232 -19.87 -3.07 -0.61
C PRO A 232 -19.77 -4.11 0.52
N ALA A 233 -20.67 -5.09 0.52
CA ALA A 233 -20.59 -6.22 1.44
C ALA A 233 -19.41 -7.16 1.14
N ARG A 234 -19.02 -7.25 -0.14
CA ARG A 234 -17.87 -8.03 -0.61
C ARG A 234 -16.97 -7.19 -1.50
N GLU A 235 -15.68 -7.46 -1.45
CA GLU A 235 -14.68 -6.83 -2.32
C GLU A 235 -13.82 -7.89 -3.03
N THR A 236 -13.46 -7.63 -4.28
CA THR A 236 -12.45 -8.43 -4.97
C THR A 236 -11.08 -7.97 -4.51
N VAL A 237 -10.26 -8.92 -4.04
CA VAL A 237 -8.93 -8.63 -3.48
C VAL A 237 -7.78 -9.20 -4.32
N VAL A 238 -8.07 -10.12 -5.25
CA VAL A 238 -7.11 -10.62 -6.23
C VAL A 238 -7.74 -10.57 -7.62
N PHE A 239 -7.03 -9.97 -8.54
CA PHE A 239 -7.40 -9.80 -9.94
C PHE A 239 -6.35 -10.46 -10.84
N ARG A 240 -6.79 -11.14 -11.90
CA ARG A 240 -5.92 -11.73 -12.92
C ARG A 240 -5.91 -10.86 -14.16
N LYS A 241 -4.73 -10.47 -14.63
CA LYS A 241 -4.58 -9.80 -15.93
C LYS A 241 -4.94 -10.78 -17.06
N ARG A 242 -5.77 -10.34 -17.99
CA ARG A 242 -6.13 -11.14 -19.18
C ARG A 242 -4.90 -11.41 -20.05
N THR A 243 -4.93 -12.52 -20.77
CA THR A 243 -3.87 -12.88 -21.73
C THR A 243 -4.04 -12.19 -23.06
#